data_1edbbca3b78303bf3a207ff5b3078ea8
#
_entry.id   1edbbca3b78303bf3a207ff5b3078ea8
#
_cell.length_a   1.000
_cell.length_b   1.000
_cell.length_c   1.000
_cell.angle_alpha   90.00
_cell.angle_beta   90.00
_cell.angle_gamma   90.00
#
_symmetry.space_group_name_H-M   'P 1'
#
loop_
_entity.id
_entity.type
_entity.pdbx_description
1 polymer ?
#
loop_
_entity_poly.entity_id
_entity_poly.type
_entity_poly.pdbx_seq_one_letter_code
_entity_poly.pdbx_strand_id
1 'polypeptide(L)'
;MLVFLEGIVMCFILLMYCVVGIRDGAVGLVCLYEKDVQERVVELGLVTKEQIKKQFAVSLIILFIPLFTLVPYMVYGVNGVTDFTEGFIQMTIILVTMGLFDRFFIDWYWVGHTKAWIIPGTEDLKPYIPVKVLIRKWIGTLVVYPFIALLMAKIMTFIV
;
A
#
# COMPACT_ATOMS: atom_id res chain seq x y z
N MET A 1 9.17 16.34 13.90
CA MET A 1 9.98 16.22 12.67
C MET A 1 10.35 14.76 12.38
N LEU A 2 10.79 13.99 13.36
CA LEU A 2 11.19 12.58 13.18
C LEU A 2 10.05 11.70 12.63
N VAL A 3 8.84 11.78 13.19
CA VAL A 3 7.66 11.01 12.74
C VAL A 3 7.33 11.19 11.25
N PHE A 4 7.56 12.39 10.72
CA PHE A 4 7.38 12.65 9.28
C PHE A 4 8.43 11.94 8.42
N LEU A 5 9.69 11.91 8.88
CA LEU A 5 10.76 11.16 8.21
C LEU A 5 10.48 9.65 8.22
N GLU A 6 9.92 9.14 9.30
CA GLU A 6 9.48 7.75 9.42
C GLU A 6 8.35 7.42 8.43
N GLY A 7 7.40 8.35 8.26
CA GLY A 7 6.39 8.27 7.21
C GLY A 7 7.01 8.23 5.81
N ILE A 8 8.06 9.02 5.55
CA ILE A 8 8.81 8.99 4.28
C ILE A 8 9.51 7.63 4.08
N VAL A 9 10.06 7.03 5.12
CA VAL A 9 10.64 5.67 5.04
C VAL A 9 9.59 4.68 4.57
N MET A 10 8.37 4.73 5.10
CA MET A 10 7.26 3.87 4.66
C MET A 10 6.85 4.15 3.21
N CYS A 11 6.89 5.41 2.77
CA CYS A 11 6.67 5.76 1.36
C CYS A 11 7.71 5.12 0.44
N PHE A 12 8.99 5.11 0.84
CA PHE A 12 10.06 4.45 0.08
C PHE A 12 9.89 2.93 0.01
N ILE A 13 9.48 2.28 1.09
CA ILE A 13 9.19 0.83 1.09
C ILE A 13 8.08 0.52 0.08
N LEU A 14 6.99 1.29 0.12
CA LEU A 14 5.89 1.14 -0.83
C LEU A 14 6.33 1.41 -2.28
N LEU A 15 7.12 2.46 -2.51
CA LEU A 15 7.64 2.80 -3.82
C LEU A 15 8.53 1.67 -4.36
N MET A 16 9.46 1.17 -3.55
CA MET A 16 10.36 0.07 -3.93
C MET A 16 9.57 -1.21 -4.25
N TYR A 17 8.54 -1.53 -3.49
CA TYR A 17 7.64 -2.63 -3.80
C TYR A 17 7.02 -2.48 -5.19
N CYS A 18 6.50 -1.30 -5.53
CA CYS A 18 5.91 -1.03 -6.83
C CYS A 18 6.96 -1.08 -7.96
N VAL A 19 8.11 -0.42 -7.77
CA VAL A 19 9.20 -0.40 -8.78
C VAL A 19 9.69 -1.81 -9.09
N VAL A 20 9.98 -2.60 -8.05
CA VAL A 20 10.43 -3.98 -8.23
C VAL A 20 9.34 -4.85 -8.85
N GLY A 21 8.09 -4.65 -8.42
CA GLY A 21 6.96 -5.44 -8.90
C GLY A 21 6.62 -5.24 -10.38
N ILE A 22 6.85 -4.03 -10.93
CA ILE A 22 6.60 -3.75 -12.36
C ILE A 22 7.88 -3.78 -13.21
N ARG A 23 9.02 -4.17 -12.66
CA ARG A 23 10.31 -4.18 -13.36
C ARG A 23 10.26 -4.90 -14.72
N ASP A 24 9.60 -6.05 -14.76
CA ASP A 24 9.47 -6.88 -15.94
C ASP A 24 8.08 -6.69 -16.62
N GLY A 25 7.43 -5.56 -16.35
CA GLY A 25 6.11 -5.18 -16.85
C GLY A 25 5.03 -5.16 -15.75
N ALA A 26 3.97 -4.37 -15.98
CA ALA A 26 2.88 -4.18 -15.02
C ALA A 26 2.12 -5.47 -14.66
N VAL A 27 2.25 -6.52 -15.45
CA VAL A 27 1.74 -7.88 -15.18
C VAL A 27 2.28 -8.45 -13.86
N GLY A 28 3.48 -8.03 -13.42
CA GLY A 28 4.07 -8.45 -12.15
C GLY A 28 3.26 -8.06 -10.92
N LEU A 29 2.43 -7.03 -11.01
CA LEU A 29 1.53 -6.57 -9.95
C LEU A 29 0.04 -6.61 -10.36
N VAL A 30 -0.33 -7.49 -11.30
CA VAL A 30 -1.70 -7.59 -11.78
C VAL A 30 -2.71 -7.93 -10.67
N CYS A 31 -2.25 -8.53 -9.58
CA CYS A 31 -3.08 -8.77 -8.38
C CYS A 31 -3.65 -7.50 -7.73
N LEU A 32 -3.09 -6.32 -8.03
CA LEU A 32 -3.55 -5.03 -7.53
C LEU A 32 -4.60 -4.36 -8.43
N TYR A 33 -4.81 -4.89 -9.65
CA TYR A 33 -5.80 -4.37 -10.58
C TYR A 33 -7.20 -4.91 -10.27
N GLU A 34 -8.22 -4.25 -10.82
CA GLU A 34 -9.61 -4.73 -10.73
C GLU A 34 -9.79 -6.08 -11.47
N LYS A 35 -10.88 -6.78 -11.14
CA LYS A 35 -11.08 -8.16 -11.61
C LYS A 35 -11.19 -8.30 -13.13
N ASP A 36 -11.77 -7.34 -13.82
CA ASP A 36 -11.89 -7.32 -15.28
C ASP A 36 -10.52 -7.32 -15.95
N VAL A 37 -9.56 -6.54 -15.43
CA VAL A 37 -8.17 -6.56 -15.90
C VAL A 37 -7.51 -7.89 -15.61
N GLN A 38 -7.70 -8.45 -14.40
CA GLN A 38 -7.14 -9.75 -14.03
C GLN A 38 -7.68 -10.88 -14.92
N GLU A 39 -8.97 -10.88 -15.22
CA GLU A 39 -9.61 -11.86 -16.11
C GLU A 39 -9.06 -11.75 -17.55
N ARG A 40 -8.98 -10.51 -18.08
CA ARG A 40 -8.42 -10.26 -19.42
C ARG A 40 -6.97 -10.75 -19.54
N VAL A 41 -6.15 -10.50 -18.53
CA VAL A 41 -4.73 -10.93 -18.53
C VAL A 41 -4.60 -12.46 -18.49
N VAL A 42 -5.53 -13.16 -17.83
CA VAL A 42 -5.60 -14.62 -17.83
C VAL A 42 -6.06 -15.14 -19.22
N GLU A 43 -7.07 -14.51 -19.84
CA GLU A 43 -7.55 -14.84 -21.18
C GLU A 43 -6.45 -14.67 -22.24
N LEU A 44 -5.62 -13.63 -22.11
CA LEU A 44 -4.47 -13.39 -22.96
C LEU A 44 -3.30 -14.37 -22.70
N GLY A 45 -3.40 -15.25 -21.71
CA GLY A 45 -2.37 -16.22 -21.37
C GLY A 45 -1.10 -15.62 -20.75
N LEU A 46 -1.15 -14.35 -20.29
CA LEU A 46 0.02 -13.67 -19.70
C LEU A 46 0.33 -14.17 -18.29
N VAL A 47 -0.70 -14.55 -17.53
CA VAL A 47 -0.58 -15.15 -16.18
C VAL A 47 -1.71 -16.14 -15.94
N THR A 48 -1.53 -17.01 -14.94
CA THR A 48 -2.59 -17.91 -14.46
C THR A 48 -3.27 -17.34 -13.22
N LYS A 49 -4.50 -17.81 -12.92
CA LYS A 49 -5.21 -17.44 -11.68
C LYS A 49 -4.41 -17.79 -10.42
N GLU A 50 -3.63 -18.87 -10.46
CA GLU A 50 -2.78 -19.28 -9.34
C GLU A 50 -1.61 -18.33 -9.14
N GLN A 51 -1.00 -17.84 -10.22
CA GLN A 51 0.05 -16.81 -10.15
C GLN A 51 -0.48 -15.52 -9.56
N ILE A 52 -1.69 -15.07 -9.95
CA ILE A 52 -2.33 -13.87 -9.36
C ILE A 52 -2.54 -14.04 -7.84
N LYS A 53 -3.03 -15.20 -7.39
CA LYS A 53 -3.18 -15.50 -5.96
C LYS A 53 -1.85 -15.48 -5.22
N LYS A 54 -0.80 -16.05 -5.81
CA LYS A 54 0.55 -16.03 -5.25
C LYS A 54 1.10 -14.61 -5.18
N GLN A 55 0.96 -13.81 -6.24
CA GLN A 55 1.35 -12.39 -6.23
C GLN A 55 0.64 -11.65 -5.12
N PHE A 56 -0.68 -11.85 -4.95
CA PHE A 56 -1.44 -11.20 -3.90
C PHE A 56 -0.95 -11.59 -2.49
N ALA A 57 -0.71 -12.88 -2.24
CA ALA A 57 -0.18 -13.35 -0.95
C ALA A 57 1.21 -12.76 -0.65
N VAL A 58 2.10 -12.74 -1.64
CA VAL A 58 3.44 -12.12 -1.52
C VAL A 58 3.31 -10.62 -1.25
N SER A 59 2.42 -9.93 -1.96
CA SER A 59 2.15 -8.50 -1.76
C SER A 59 1.69 -8.19 -0.33
N LEU A 60 0.77 -9.00 0.20
CA LEU A 60 0.34 -8.87 1.59
C LEU A 60 1.52 -9.01 2.56
N ILE A 61 2.36 -10.02 2.40
CA ILE A 61 3.52 -10.24 3.27
C ILE A 61 4.47 -9.03 3.22
N ILE A 62 4.84 -8.59 2.01
CA ILE A 62 5.81 -7.48 1.82
C ILE A 62 5.28 -6.16 2.38
N LEU A 63 3.97 -5.89 2.27
CA LEU A 63 3.38 -4.63 2.73
C LEU A 63 3.01 -4.68 4.22
N PHE A 64 2.49 -5.81 4.73
CA PHE A 64 2.04 -5.91 6.11
C PHE A 64 3.17 -6.11 7.11
N ILE A 65 4.23 -6.84 6.76
CA ILE A 65 5.35 -7.03 7.69
C ILE A 65 5.95 -5.69 8.13
N PRO A 66 6.38 -4.78 7.23
CA PRO A 66 6.89 -3.47 7.67
C PRO A 66 5.85 -2.64 8.44
N LEU A 67 4.60 -2.71 8.03
CA LEU A 67 3.52 -1.97 8.69
C LEU A 67 3.34 -2.39 10.16
N PHE A 68 3.34 -3.68 10.43
CA PHE A 68 3.09 -4.20 11.78
C PHE A 68 4.36 -4.42 12.63
N THR A 69 5.56 -4.31 12.04
CA THR A 69 6.82 -4.45 12.79
C THR A 69 7.60 -3.14 12.83
N LEU A 70 7.88 -2.55 11.66
CA LEU A 70 8.72 -1.37 11.58
C LEU A 70 8.03 -0.11 12.13
N VAL A 71 6.72 0.07 11.88
CA VAL A 71 6.00 1.24 12.40
C VAL A 71 5.95 1.24 13.93
N PRO A 72 5.54 0.18 14.63
CA PRO A 72 5.65 0.12 16.09
C PRO A 72 7.08 0.26 16.59
N TYR A 73 8.06 -0.36 15.92
CA TYR A 73 9.46 -0.22 16.31
C TYR A 73 9.95 1.22 16.24
N MET A 74 9.62 1.97 15.19
CA MET A 74 9.98 3.39 15.08
C MET A 74 9.36 4.20 16.23
N VAL A 75 8.07 3.99 16.53
CA VAL A 75 7.35 4.77 17.54
C VAL A 75 7.79 4.40 18.97
N TYR A 76 7.83 3.13 19.31
CA TYR A 76 8.10 2.70 20.69
C TYR A 76 9.58 2.43 20.94
N GLY A 77 10.31 1.90 19.95
CA GLY A 77 11.73 1.57 20.09
C GLY A 77 12.66 2.75 19.82
N VAL A 78 12.39 3.54 18.77
CA VAL A 78 13.26 4.66 18.38
C VAL A 78 12.84 5.96 19.06
N ASN A 79 11.53 6.31 19.02
CA ASN A 79 11.02 7.53 19.62
C ASN A 79 10.82 7.42 21.14
N GLY A 80 10.86 6.20 21.71
CA GLY A 80 10.73 5.96 23.14
C GLY A 80 9.36 6.29 23.72
N VAL A 81 8.32 6.24 22.89
CA VAL A 81 6.93 6.52 23.32
C VAL A 81 6.48 5.44 24.30
N THR A 82 5.85 5.86 25.40
CA THR A 82 5.25 4.96 26.40
C THR A 82 3.76 5.22 26.59
N ASP A 83 3.29 6.37 26.12
CA ASP A 83 1.88 6.76 26.23
C ASP A 83 1.06 6.26 25.04
N PHE A 84 -0.16 5.77 25.33
CA PHE A 84 -1.09 5.28 24.30
C PHE A 84 -1.46 6.35 23.28
N THR A 85 -1.80 7.56 23.76
CA THR A 85 -2.29 8.65 22.89
C THR A 85 -1.19 9.12 21.95
N GLU A 86 0.01 9.29 22.48
CA GLU A 86 1.18 9.68 21.68
C GLU A 86 1.52 8.60 20.66
N GLY A 87 1.54 7.33 21.05
CA GLY A 87 1.77 6.20 20.15
C GLY A 87 0.73 6.13 19.03
N PHE A 88 -0.54 6.28 19.36
CA PHE A 88 -1.63 6.34 18.37
C PHE A 88 -1.46 7.49 17.38
N ILE A 89 -1.14 8.70 17.86
CA ILE A 89 -0.96 9.89 17.00
C ILE A 89 0.23 9.69 16.07
N GLN A 90 1.38 9.25 16.58
CA GLN A 90 2.59 9.05 15.79
C GLN A 90 2.38 7.98 14.71
N MET A 91 1.83 6.81 15.06
CA MET A 91 1.52 5.77 14.08
C MET A 91 0.51 6.23 13.04
N THR A 92 -0.52 7.00 13.46
CA THR A 92 -1.49 7.57 12.51
C THR A 92 -0.81 8.50 11.51
N ILE A 93 0.09 9.38 11.95
CA ILE A 93 0.84 10.29 11.07
C ILE A 93 1.66 9.48 10.06
N ILE A 94 2.39 8.46 10.51
CA ILE A 94 3.21 7.60 9.64
C ILE A 94 2.35 6.91 8.56
N LEU A 95 1.27 6.25 8.99
CA LEU A 95 0.41 5.49 8.08
C LEU A 95 -0.36 6.39 7.11
N VAL A 96 -0.88 7.52 7.59
CA VAL A 96 -1.59 8.48 6.73
C VAL A 96 -0.61 9.13 5.75
N THR A 97 0.62 9.46 6.15
CA THR A 97 1.65 9.99 5.25
C THR A 97 1.93 9.01 4.11
N MET A 98 2.14 7.72 4.42
CA MET A 98 2.31 6.66 3.43
C MET A 98 1.07 6.54 2.53
N GLY A 99 -0.13 6.57 3.10
CA GLY A 99 -1.38 6.49 2.35
C GLY A 99 -1.63 7.68 1.43
N LEU A 100 -1.29 8.89 1.85
CA LEU A 100 -1.36 10.08 1.00
C LEU A 100 -0.37 10.00 -0.17
N PHE A 101 0.86 9.55 0.09
CA PHE A 101 1.83 9.29 -0.97
C PHE A 101 1.29 8.28 -1.99
N ASP A 102 0.70 7.18 -1.54
CA ASP A 102 0.06 6.19 -2.40
C ASP A 102 -1.06 6.82 -3.26
N ARG A 103 -1.95 7.64 -2.65
CA ARG A 103 -3.06 8.30 -3.39
C ARG A 103 -2.57 9.30 -4.41
N PHE A 104 -1.64 10.22 -4.02
CA PHE A 104 -1.23 11.31 -4.90
C PHE A 104 -0.15 10.88 -5.89
N PHE A 105 0.86 10.13 -5.44
CA PHE A 105 1.98 9.77 -6.30
C PHE A 105 1.72 8.47 -7.05
N ILE A 106 1.37 7.36 -6.37
CA ILE A 106 1.19 6.07 -7.02
C ILE A 106 -0.09 6.04 -7.86
N ASP A 107 -1.25 6.25 -7.22
CA ASP A 107 -2.53 6.08 -7.89
C ASP A 107 -2.81 7.17 -8.91
N TRP A 108 -2.73 8.44 -8.50
CA TRP A 108 -3.12 9.54 -9.38
C TRP A 108 -2.06 9.83 -10.43
N TYR A 109 -0.80 10.04 -10.04
CA TYR A 109 0.25 10.42 -11.00
C TYR A 109 0.77 9.21 -11.78
N TRP A 110 1.31 8.22 -11.08
CA TRP A 110 2.06 7.14 -11.74
C TRP A 110 1.15 6.16 -12.49
N VAL A 111 0.10 5.64 -11.86
CA VAL A 111 -0.89 4.76 -12.52
C VAL A 111 -1.78 5.54 -13.48
N GLY A 112 -2.25 6.73 -13.08
CA GLY A 112 -3.22 7.50 -13.86
C GLY A 112 -2.63 8.22 -15.08
N HIS A 113 -1.38 8.70 -15.01
CA HIS A 113 -0.82 9.61 -16.02
C HIS A 113 0.41 9.06 -16.75
N THR A 114 0.94 7.89 -16.37
CA THR A 114 2.08 7.30 -17.07
C THR A 114 1.72 6.01 -17.80
N LYS A 115 2.65 5.54 -18.64
CA LYS A 115 2.48 4.27 -19.36
C LYS A 115 3.05 3.07 -18.60
N ALA A 116 3.71 3.28 -17.46
CA ALA A 116 4.40 2.25 -16.72
C ALA A 116 3.49 1.10 -16.23
N TRP A 117 2.22 1.41 -16.01
CA TRP A 117 1.22 0.48 -15.51
C TRP A 117 0.28 -0.07 -16.59
N ILE A 118 0.55 0.21 -17.88
CA ILE A 118 -0.25 -0.35 -18.97
C ILE A 118 0.17 -1.81 -19.21
N ILE A 119 -0.82 -2.69 -19.15
CA ILE A 119 -0.65 -4.08 -19.56
C ILE A 119 -1.14 -4.20 -21.01
N PRO A 120 -0.30 -4.64 -21.97
CA PRO A 120 -0.71 -4.80 -23.37
C PRO A 120 -1.96 -5.68 -23.52
N GLY A 121 -2.94 -5.19 -24.27
CA GLY A 121 -4.24 -5.87 -24.48
C GLY A 121 -5.31 -5.59 -23.43
N THR A 122 -5.06 -4.61 -22.52
CA THR A 122 -6.05 -4.16 -21.53
C THR A 122 -6.29 -2.66 -21.59
N GLU A 123 -5.84 -1.98 -22.64
CA GLU A 123 -5.92 -0.53 -22.78
C GLU A 123 -7.36 0.00 -22.81
N ASP A 124 -8.29 -0.80 -23.29
CA ASP A 124 -9.73 -0.55 -23.32
C ASP A 124 -10.39 -0.57 -21.93
N LEU A 125 -9.74 -1.18 -20.93
CA LEU A 125 -10.21 -1.27 -19.55
C LEU A 125 -9.78 -0.08 -18.66
N LYS A 126 -9.19 0.96 -19.23
CA LYS A 126 -8.86 2.20 -18.51
C LYS A 126 -10.11 2.99 -18.16
N PRO A 127 -10.13 3.72 -17.03
CA PRO A 127 -9.03 3.88 -16.08
C PRO A 127 -8.90 2.66 -15.13
N TYR A 128 -7.67 2.19 -14.89
CA TYR A 128 -7.40 1.04 -14.00
C TYR A 128 -7.78 1.31 -12.53
N ILE A 129 -7.98 2.57 -12.17
CA ILE A 129 -8.52 2.97 -10.87
C ILE A 129 -9.80 3.76 -11.11
N PRO A 130 -10.96 3.10 -11.26
CA PRO A 130 -12.25 3.77 -11.42
C PRO A 130 -12.60 4.62 -10.19
N VAL A 131 -13.44 5.64 -10.36
CA VAL A 131 -13.83 6.57 -9.28
C VAL A 131 -14.32 5.84 -8.02
N LYS A 132 -15.10 4.78 -8.16
CA LYS A 132 -15.58 3.97 -7.03
C LYS A 132 -14.43 3.35 -6.23
N VAL A 133 -13.41 2.86 -6.92
CA VAL A 133 -12.20 2.29 -6.31
C VAL A 133 -11.39 3.38 -5.64
N LEU A 134 -11.25 4.53 -6.28
CA LEU A 134 -10.56 5.69 -5.73
C LEU A 134 -11.19 6.14 -4.41
N ILE A 135 -12.52 6.27 -4.34
CA ILE A 135 -13.24 6.62 -3.11
C ILE A 135 -12.96 5.58 -2.02
N ARG A 136 -13.06 4.28 -2.32
CA ARG A 136 -12.75 3.20 -1.37
C ARG A 136 -11.33 3.30 -0.82
N LYS A 137 -10.36 3.60 -1.68
CA LYS A 137 -8.96 3.78 -1.30
C LYS A 137 -8.76 5.01 -0.40
N TRP A 138 -9.47 6.13 -0.65
CA TRP A 138 -9.45 7.31 0.21
C TRP A 138 -10.04 7.02 1.60
N ILE A 139 -11.16 6.29 1.67
CA ILE A 139 -11.71 5.81 2.95
C ILE A 139 -10.68 4.94 3.67
N GLY A 140 -9.98 4.04 2.96
CA GLY A 140 -8.89 3.26 3.52
C GLY A 140 -7.80 4.14 4.15
N THR A 141 -7.36 5.16 3.45
CA THR A 141 -6.30 6.06 3.94
C THR A 141 -6.74 6.88 5.15
N LEU A 142 -7.96 7.46 5.11
CA LEU A 142 -8.39 8.44 6.12
C LEU A 142 -9.13 7.82 7.31
N VAL A 143 -9.64 6.60 7.18
CA VAL A 143 -10.42 5.92 8.23
C VAL A 143 -9.76 4.63 8.68
N VAL A 144 -9.41 3.73 7.73
CA VAL A 144 -8.88 2.41 8.09
C VAL A 144 -7.47 2.52 8.66
N TYR A 145 -6.59 3.37 8.14
CA TYR A 145 -5.23 3.53 8.67
C TYR A 145 -5.21 4.08 10.11
N PRO A 146 -5.95 5.16 10.46
CA PRO A 146 -6.10 5.56 11.85
C PRO A 146 -6.67 4.46 12.75
N PHE A 147 -7.63 3.66 12.25
CA PHE A 147 -8.18 2.54 13.01
C PHE A 147 -7.14 1.44 13.24
N ILE A 148 -6.31 1.12 12.23
CA ILE A 148 -5.17 0.19 12.40
C ILE A 148 -4.18 0.75 13.42
N ALA A 149 -3.83 2.03 13.34
CA ALA A 149 -2.95 2.69 14.31
C ALA A 149 -3.51 2.60 15.74
N LEU A 150 -4.82 2.78 15.90
CA LEU A 150 -5.50 2.65 17.20
C LEU A 150 -5.35 1.24 17.77
N LEU A 151 -5.59 0.21 16.94
CA LEU A 151 -5.44 -1.19 17.36
C LEU A 151 -3.99 -1.52 17.72
N MET A 152 -3.04 -1.07 16.90
CA MET A 152 -1.61 -1.28 17.14
C MET A 152 -1.17 -0.59 18.43
N ALA A 153 -1.57 0.68 18.65
CA ALA A 153 -1.27 1.39 19.89
C ALA A 153 -1.85 0.65 21.10
N LYS A 154 -3.08 0.13 20.99
CA LYS A 154 -3.68 -0.65 22.06
C LYS A 154 -2.93 -1.94 22.37
N ILE A 155 -2.47 -2.65 21.34
CA ILE A 155 -1.64 -3.85 21.52
C ILE A 155 -0.33 -3.50 22.22
N MET A 156 0.32 -2.41 21.81
CA MET A 156 1.60 -1.98 22.39
C MET A 156 1.50 -1.61 23.86
N THR A 157 0.35 -1.12 24.37
CA THR A 157 0.17 -0.88 25.82
C THR A 157 0.24 -2.16 26.69
N PHE A 158 0.23 -3.35 26.10
CA PHE A 158 0.42 -4.61 26.81
C PHE A 158 1.84 -5.17 26.68
N ILE A 159 2.66 -4.58 25.80
CA ILE A 159 4.01 -5.06 25.47
C ILE A 159 5.07 -4.15 26.10
N VAL A 160 4.81 -2.85 26.11
CA VAL A 160 5.68 -1.80 26.67
C VAL A 160 5.12 -1.31 28.00
#